data_790ef6222e176c1ffbf978ada8a32690
#
_entry.id   790ef6222e176c1ffbf978ada8a32690
#
_cell.length_a   1.000
_cell.length_b   1.000
_cell.length_c   1.000
_cell.angle_alpha   90.00
_cell.angle_beta   90.00
_cell.angle_gamma   90.00
#
_symmetry.space_group_name_H-M   'P 1'
#
loop_
_entity.id
_entity.type
_entity.pdbx_description
1 polymer ?
#
loop_
_entity_poly.entity_id
_entity_poly.type
_entity_poly.pdbx_seq_one_letter_code
_entity_poly.pdbx_strand_id
1 'polypeptide(L)'
;MGMKKKILAFAAAAALMAPQMVGAEGFAIYEWSAEGLAMGGARMFAENDAANLAYNPASMTKVKGEAAKISATYLSPHGKYDVEGPIPESGHNRVHPAWAPGMYYVKQINDKEWFGMGTWSRFGMVSQFERDSVAGSNAFSSKLNGISLGMNYAHKFDKKWAGSLGAEINYIGLQMDKNLMGLAPLHVEGETYALGWNAAANYTFDDKNEMGIVYRSKIKHSMEADYDFHVPYPGLENQRGDAYGVVTLPESIDLGYSHKFNDKTRVELRYTWTRWDRYDALNIGVDPALIVPFPPYSAPTLASQKNWTNGKRFAIGLEHKFSDKYSGLLGYAFDHSNIPYDGGDFMIPTGTRTTYSIGAQYHDKKQTLAVALGWMNVGSLDFKGNGLTDRFTNAHTRDSYTKIASISYQRNF
;
A
#
# COMPACT_ATOMS: atom_id res chain seq x y z
N MET A 1 23.67 -5.37 24.40
CA MET A 1 23.02 -6.40 23.55
C MET A 1 23.56 -6.21 22.14
N GLY A 2 24.30 -7.19 21.59
CA GLY A 2 25.04 -7.02 20.33
C GLY A 2 24.10 -6.78 19.13
N MET A 3 24.60 -6.09 18.11
CA MET A 3 23.86 -5.73 16.88
C MET A 3 23.14 -6.92 16.23
N LYS A 4 23.73 -8.12 16.24
CA LYS A 4 23.10 -9.37 15.74
C LYS A 4 21.81 -9.74 16.48
N LYS A 5 21.73 -9.55 17.82
CA LYS A 5 20.52 -9.82 18.59
C LYS A 5 19.42 -8.77 18.35
N LYS A 6 19.80 -7.51 18.11
CA LYS A 6 18.86 -6.44 17.73
C LYS A 6 18.25 -6.72 16.34
N ILE A 7 19.04 -7.17 15.37
CA ILE A 7 18.59 -7.53 14.01
C ILE A 7 17.64 -8.74 14.04
N LEU A 8 17.97 -9.79 14.81
CA LEU A 8 17.13 -10.99 14.91
C LEU A 8 15.77 -10.69 15.59
N ALA A 9 15.78 -9.87 16.65
CA ALA A 9 14.56 -9.45 17.32
C ALA A 9 13.66 -8.57 16.42
N PHE A 10 14.27 -7.74 15.57
CA PHE A 10 13.57 -6.91 14.61
C PHE A 10 12.93 -7.74 13.49
N ALA A 11 13.66 -8.73 12.94
CA ALA A 11 13.16 -9.65 11.92
C ALA A 11 12.02 -10.55 12.45
N ALA A 12 12.15 -11.06 13.70
CA ALA A 12 11.12 -11.88 14.34
C ALA A 12 9.84 -11.07 14.64
N ALA A 13 9.96 -9.80 15.04
CA ALA A 13 8.81 -8.91 15.24
C ALA A 13 8.11 -8.55 13.92
N ALA A 14 8.88 -8.41 12.83
CA ALA A 14 8.33 -8.14 11.49
C ALA A 14 7.48 -9.31 10.95
N ALA A 15 7.89 -10.55 11.20
CA ALA A 15 7.18 -11.76 10.75
C ALA A 15 5.83 -12.00 11.45
N LEU A 16 5.59 -11.37 12.62
CA LEU A 16 4.36 -11.53 13.39
C LEU A 16 3.26 -10.51 13.03
N MET A 17 3.53 -9.55 12.11
CA MET A 17 2.61 -8.47 11.78
C MET A 17 2.28 -8.47 10.28
N ALA A 18 1.52 -9.45 9.79
CA ALA A 18 0.98 -9.39 8.44
C ALA A 18 -0.13 -8.31 8.38
N PRO A 19 0.02 -7.26 7.56
CA PRO A 19 -0.99 -6.22 7.45
C PRO A 19 -2.15 -6.64 6.54
N GLN A 20 -3.37 -6.29 6.91
CA GLN A 20 -4.55 -6.33 6.06
C GLN A 20 -4.90 -4.89 5.67
N MET A 21 -4.99 -4.59 4.39
CA MET A 21 -5.03 -3.20 3.92
C MET A 21 -6.00 -2.92 2.79
N VAL A 22 -6.35 -1.65 2.65
CA VAL A 22 -7.25 -1.09 1.63
C VAL A 22 -6.53 0.00 0.86
N GLY A 23 -6.57 -0.04 -0.46
CA GLY A 23 -5.82 0.86 -1.31
C GLY A 23 -6.66 1.67 -2.31
N ALA A 24 -6.11 2.75 -2.86
CA ALA A 24 -6.36 3.40 -4.17
C ALA A 24 -5.05 3.96 -4.70
N GLU A 25 -4.96 4.52 -5.85
CA GLU A 25 -3.86 4.39 -6.79
C GLU A 25 -3.53 2.89 -6.90
N GLY A 26 -4.52 2.16 -7.43
CA GLY A 26 -4.55 0.73 -7.28
C GLY A 26 -4.62 0.31 -5.80
N PHE A 27 -3.65 -0.44 -5.35
CA PHE A 27 -3.50 -0.89 -3.95
C PHE A 27 -2.21 -0.39 -3.28
N ALA A 28 -1.71 0.78 -3.71
CA ALA A 28 -0.58 1.45 -3.06
C ALA A 28 -0.98 2.11 -1.73
N ILE A 29 -0.05 2.13 -0.77
CA ILE A 29 -0.23 2.64 0.59
C ILE A 29 0.86 3.67 0.87
N TYR A 30 0.49 4.76 1.55
CA TYR A 30 1.36 5.89 1.86
C TYR A 30 1.37 6.26 3.35
N GLU A 31 0.56 5.60 4.17
CA GLU A 31 0.34 5.85 5.59
C GLU A 31 1.34 5.06 6.46
N TRP A 32 2.66 5.23 6.19
CA TRP A 32 3.74 4.46 6.82
C TRP A 32 4.13 4.93 8.22
N SER A 33 3.66 6.10 8.66
CA SER A 33 3.81 6.62 10.02
C SER A 33 2.69 7.60 10.36
N ALA A 34 2.50 7.91 11.64
CA ALA A 34 1.50 8.89 12.07
C ALA A 34 1.79 10.28 11.48
N GLU A 35 3.03 10.71 11.51
CA GLU A 35 3.43 12.00 10.95
C GLU A 35 3.29 12.04 9.43
N GLY A 36 3.56 10.89 8.77
CA GLY A 36 3.35 10.76 7.33
C GLY A 36 1.87 10.83 6.97
N LEU A 37 0.99 10.10 7.67
CA LEU A 37 -0.47 10.22 7.52
C LEU A 37 -0.90 11.67 7.76
N ALA A 38 -0.48 12.30 8.86
CA ALA A 38 -0.87 13.65 9.21
C ALA A 38 -0.51 14.70 8.16
N MET A 39 0.53 14.46 7.36
CA MET A 39 0.97 15.30 6.25
C MET A 39 0.49 14.78 4.88
N GLY A 40 -0.55 13.95 4.84
CA GLY A 40 -1.07 13.38 3.59
C GLY A 40 -0.05 12.54 2.80
N GLY A 41 0.99 12.01 3.45
CA GLY A 41 2.09 11.29 2.80
C GLY A 41 3.16 12.18 2.16
N ALA A 42 3.11 13.50 2.31
CA ALA A 42 4.09 14.42 1.73
C ALA A 42 5.42 14.52 2.50
N ARG A 43 5.59 13.77 3.59
CA ARG A 43 6.73 13.83 4.53
C ARG A 43 8.01 13.23 3.95
N MET A 44 8.71 13.98 3.10
CA MET A 44 9.95 13.54 2.45
C MET A 44 11.24 14.10 3.09
N PHE A 45 11.14 15.16 3.91
CA PHE A 45 12.31 15.91 4.40
C PHE A 45 12.29 16.12 5.91
N ALA A 46 11.77 15.16 6.65
CA ALA A 46 11.64 15.27 8.09
C ALA A 46 13.00 15.33 8.79
N GLU A 47 13.13 16.24 9.74
CA GLU A 47 14.31 16.35 10.59
C GLU A 47 14.27 15.25 11.67
N ASN A 48 15.38 14.54 11.83
CA ASN A 48 15.59 13.50 12.85
C ASN A 48 14.48 12.45 12.94
N ASP A 49 14.00 11.95 11.79
CA ASP A 49 12.92 10.98 11.70
C ASP A 49 13.41 9.67 11.03
N ALA A 50 13.35 8.54 11.75
CA ALA A 50 13.77 7.26 11.23
C ALA A 50 12.86 6.76 10.08
N ALA A 51 11.59 7.20 10.00
CA ALA A 51 10.70 6.87 8.90
C ALA A 51 11.10 7.52 7.55
N ASN A 52 12.07 8.44 7.53
CA ASN A 52 12.71 8.88 6.28
C ASN A 52 13.18 7.70 5.42
N LEU A 53 13.58 6.60 6.05
CA LEU A 53 13.93 5.35 5.36
C LEU A 53 12.85 4.91 4.35
N ALA A 54 11.57 5.03 4.72
CA ALA A 54 10.45 4.66 3.84
C ALA A 54 10.03 5.79 2.90
N TYR A 55 9.96 7.04 3.39
CA TYR A 55 9.47 8.17 2.58
C TYR A 55 10.51 8.69 1.58
N ASN A 56 11.72 8.95 2.06
CA ASN A 56 12.85 9.44 1.26
C ASN A 56 14.16 9.03 1.92
N PRO A 57 14.76 7.91 1.52
CA PRO A 57 15.94 7.39 2.20
C PRO A 57 17.19 8.30 2.12
N ALA A 58 17.29 9.23 1.18
CA ALA A 58 18.35 10.25 1.19
C ALA A 58 18.21 11.20 2.38
N SER A 59 17.00 11.39 2.92
CA SER A 59 16.75 12.18 4.13
C SER A 59 17.14 11.48 5.43
N MET A 60 17.58 10.21 5.40
CA MET A 60 18.23 9.58 6.56
C MET A 60 19.46 10.38 7.01
N THR A 61 20.09 11.13 6.11
CA THR A 61 21.22 12.03 6.41
C THR A 61 20.86 13.16 7.40
N LYS A 62 19.59 13.34 7.70
CA LYS A 62 19.08 14.29 8.71
C LYS A 62 18.93 13.67 10.11
N VAL A 63 19.07 12.36 10.25
CA VAL A 63 19.03 11.67 11.54
C VAL A 63 20.35 11.85 12.26
N LYS A 64 20.29 12.30 13.51
CA LYS A 64 21.46 12.51 14.37
C LYS A 64 21.67 11.30 15.27
N GLY A 65 22.85 10.71 15.21
CA GLY A 65 23.18 9.53 16.01
C GLY A 65 22.41 8.29 15.56
N GLU A 66 21.58 7.77 16.43
CA GLU A 66 20.81 6.53 16.23
C GLU A 66 19.36 6.74 16.61
N ALA A 67 18.42 6.33 15.75
CA ALA A 67 16.99 6.43 16.00
C ALA A 67 16.27 5.13 15.64
N ALA A 68 15.33 4.73 16.49
CA ALA A 68 14.40 3.62 16.21
C ALA A 68 12.96 4.10 16.36
N LYS A 69 12.11 3.78 15.40
CA LYS A 69 10.69 4.16 15.35
C LYS A 69 9.82 2.94 15.12
N ILE A 70 8.68 2.91 15.80
CA ILE A 70 7.56 2.00 15.51
C ILE A 70 6.34 2.84 15.17
N SER A 71 5.49 2.33 14.29
CA SER A 71 4.21 2.93 13.94
C SER A 71 3.14 1.87 13.73
N ALA A 72 1.90 2.24 13.96
CA ALA A 72 0.74 1.41 13.65
C ALA A 72 -0.36 2.31 13.09
N THR A 73 -0.85 1.98 11.91
CA THR A 73 -1.94 2.68 11.24
C THR A 73 -3.14 1.75 11.12
N TYR A 74 -4.27 2.20 11.63
CA TYR A 74 -5.57 1.55 11.56
C TYR A 74 -6.37 2.12 10.39
N LEU A 75 -6.93 1.25 9.54
CA LEU A 75 -7.73 1.61 8.39
C LEU A 75 -9.08 0.90 8.47
N SER A 76 -10.16 1.67 8.36
CA SER A 76 -11.53 1.17 8.42
C SER A 76 -12.29 1.61 7.16
N PRO A 77 -12.29 0.81 6.08
CA PRO A 77 -12.96 1.14 4.84
C PRO A 77 -14.44 0.86 4.89
N HIS A 78 -15.21 1.68 4.20
CA HIS A 78 -16.64 1.57 4.02
C HIS A 78 -16.97 1.88 2.56
N GLY A 79 -17.96 1.22 1.99
CA GLY A 79 -18.43 1.49 0.63
C GLY A 79 -19.71 0.73 0.33
N LYS A 80 -20.47 1.29 -0.60
CA LYS A 80 -21.68 0.68 -1.15
C LYS A 80 -21.50 0.41 -2.63
N TYR A 81 -22.33 -0.46 -3.16
CA TYR A 81 -22.36 -0.75 -4.58
C TYR A 81 -23.80 -0.96 -5.07
N ASP A 82 -23.99 -0.73 -6.35
CA ASP A 82 -25.16 -1.12 -7.11
C ASP A 82 -24.69 -1.93 -8.33
N VAL A 83 -25.38 -2.99 -8.65
CA VAL A 83 -25.13 -3.79 -9.85
C VAL A 83 -26.37 -3.85 -10.71
N GLU A 84 -26.16 -3.80 -12.03
CA GLU A 84 -27.17 -3.92 -13.06
C GLU A 84 -27.02 -5.24 -13.80
N GLY A 85 -28.11 -5.80 -14.26
CA GLY A 85 -28.11 -7.05 -15.03
C GLY A 85 -29.37 -7.85 -14.82
N PRO A 86 -29.35 -9.16 -15.09
CA PRO A 86 -30.50 -10.03 -14.91
C PRO A 86 -31.03 -10.06 -13.47
N ILE A 87 -30.16 -9.82 -12.49
CA ILE A 87 -30.47 -9.77 -11.06
C ILE A 87 -29.85 -8.48 -10.52
N PRO A 88 -30.55 -7.34 -10.56
CA PRO A 88 -30.04 -6.10 -9.98
C PRO A 88 -29.98 -6.21 -8.46
N GLU A 89 -28.93 -5.65 -7.86
CA GLU A 89 -28.70 -5.68 -6.42
C GLU A 89 -28.00 -4.40 -5.95
N SER A 90 -28.31 -3.97 -4.74
CA SER A 90 -27.59 -2.94 -4.00
C SER A 90 -27.04 -3.53 -2.71
N GLY A 91 -25.79 -3.23 -2.39
CA GLY A 91 -25.16 -3.78 -1.21
C GLY A 91 -24.06 -2.88 -0.65
N HIS A 92 -23.31 -3.42 0.29
CA HIS A 92 -22.17 -2.74 0.90
C HIS A 92 -21.03 -3.72 1.17
N ASN A 93 -19.81 -3.19 1.34
CA ASN A 93 -18.67 -3.99 1.72
C ASN A 93 -18.82 -4.51 3.17
N ARG A 94 -18.18 -5.66 3.45
CA ARG A 94 -18.13 -6.33 4.75
C ARG A 94 -16.71 -6.34 5.32
N VAL A 95 -15.86 -5.44 4.85
CA VAL A 95 -14.44 -5.42 5.20
C VAL A 95 -14.25 -5.12 6.68
N HIS A 96 -13.50 -5.99 7.36
CA HIS A 96 -13.01 -5.71 8.71
C HIS A 96 -11.86 -4.69 8.65
N PRO A 97 -11.72 -3.86 9.70
CA PRO A 97 -10.60 -2.92 9.78
C PRO A 97 -9.24 -3.62 9.72
N ALA A 98 -8.28 -2.96 9.11
CA ALA A 98 -6.93 -3.47 8.90
C ALA A 98 -5.87 -2.63 9.62
N TRP A 99 -4.70 -3.22 9.88
CA TRP A 99 -3.55 -2.56 10.50
C TRP A 99 -2.35 -2.55 9.55
N ALA A 100 -1.70 -1.39 9.44
CA ALA A 100 -0.45 -1.20 8.73
C ALA A 100 0.67 -0.87 9.72
N PRO A 101 1.49 -1.84 10.13
CA PRO A 101 2.63 -1.60 10.99
C PRO A 101 3.81 -1.05 10.20
N GLY A 102 4.65 -0.24 10.87
CA GLY A 102 5.94 0.22 10.37
C GLY A 102 7.00 0.16 11.47
N MET A 103 8.20 -0.27 11.13
CA MET A 103 9.34 -0.28 12.04
C MET A 103 10.57 0.23 11.30
N TYR A 104 11.29 1.15 11.91
CA TYR A 104 12.40 1.83 11.28
C TYR A 104 13.56 1.92 12.26
N TYR A 105 14.76 1.72 11.75
CA TYR A 105 16.00 1.95 12.44
C TYR A 105 16.96 2.66 11.51
N VAL A 106 17.49 3.80 11.94
CA VAL A 106 18.50 4.55 11.21
C VAL A 106 19.64 4.86 12.16
N LYS A 107 20.87 4.66 11.66
CA LYS A 107 22.10 4.94 12.37
C LYS A 107 23.01 5.80 11.52
N GLN A 108 23.46 6.91 12.08
CA GLN A 108 24.58 7.68 11.57
C GLN A 108 25.87 6.91 11.85
N ILE A 109 26.63 6.56 10.80
CA ILE A 109 27.91 5.85 10.91
C ILE A 109 29.03 6.84 11.18
N ASN A 110 29.01 7.97 10.44
CA ASN A 110 29.91 9.10 10.59
C ASN A 110 29.24 10.39 10.05
N ASP A 111 29.95 11.48 9.91
CA ASP A 111 29.38 12.78 9.48
C ASP A 111 28.81 12.79 8.05
N LYS A 112 29.13 11.76 7.24
CA LYS A 112 28.72 11.65 5.84
C LYS A 112 27.90 10.42 5.51
N GLU A 113 27.79 9.46 6.41
CA GLU A 113 27.26 8.13 6.09
C GLU A 113 26.21 7.66 7.08
N TRP A 114 25.12 7.09 6.58
CA TRP A 114 24.03 6.51 7.34
C TRP A 114 23.63 5.15 6.80
N PHE A 115 23.22 4.29 7.70
CA PHE A 115 22.61 3.02 7.40
C PHE A 115 21.21 2.99 8.03
N GLY A 116 20.22 2.51 7.28
CA GLY A 116 18.87 2.29 7.76
C GLY A 116 18.35 0.93 7.38
N MET A 117 17.50 0.37 8.25
CA MET A 117 16.68 -0.82 7.95
C MET A 117 15.30 -0.67 8.55
N GLY A 118 14.30 -1.28 7.91
CA GLY A 118 12.94 -1.14 8.40
C GLY A 118 11.93 -1.99 7.64
N THR A 119 10.72 -2.05 8.20
CA THR A 119 9.59 -2.69 7.55
C THR A 119 8.45 -1.71 7.37
N TRP A 120 7.82 -1.75 6.22
CA TRP A 120 6.61 -1.00 5.89
C TRP A 120 5.86 -1.68 4.75
N SER A 121 4.62 -1.30 4.54
CA SER A 121 3.81 -1.83 3.46
C SER A 121 3.67 -0.80 2.35
N ARG A 122 4.21 -1.12 1.16
CA ARG A 122 4.02 -0.30 -0.04
C ARG A 122 2.68 -0.58 -0.72
N PHE A 123 2.23 -1.83 -0.62
CA PHE A 123 1.05 -2.34 -1.31
C PHE A 123 0.24 -3.22 -0.37
N GLY A 124 -1.07 -3.13 -0.50
CA GLY A 124 -1.99 -3.97 0.24
C GLY A 124 -3.44 -3.63 -0.10
N MET A 125 -4.29 -4.62 -0.04
CA MET A 125 -5.72 -4.43 -0.24
C MET A 125 -6.51 -5.46 0.56
N VAL A 126 -7.74 -5.10 0.88
CA VAL A 126 -8.77 -6.04 1.30
C VAL A 126 -10.10 -5.56 0.76
N SER A 127 -10.84 -6.46 0.12
CA SER A 127 -12.25 -6.30 -0.21
C SER A 127 -13.02 -7.50 0.31
N GLN A 128 -14.24 -7.28 0.78
CA GLN A 128 -15.10 -8.34 1.26
C GLN A 128 -16.57 -7.95 1.04
N PHE A 129 -17.35 -8.87 0.48
CA PHE A 129 -18.76 -8.75 0.22
C PHE A 129 -19.49 -10.00 0.72
N GLU A 130 -20.80 -10.01 0.67
CA GLU A 130 -21.58 -11.24 0.92
C GLU A 130 -21.26 -12.27 -0.17
N ARG A 131 -20.97 -13.52 0.25
CA ARG A 131 -20.63 -14.61 -0.68
C ARG A 131 -21.66 -14.85 -1.75
N ASP A 132 -22.94 -14.86 -1.34
CA ASP A 132 -24.07 -15.21 -2.22
C ASP A 132 -24.69 -13.99 -2.92
N SER A 133 -24.10 -12.78 -2.70
CA SER A 133 -24.48 -11.57 -3.41
C SER A 133 -24.15 -11.65 -4.91
N VAL A 134 -24.76 -10.79 -5.70
CA VAL A 134 -24.41 -10.66 -7.12
C VAL A 134 -22.97 -10.19 -7.28
N ALA A 135 -22.50 -9.27 -6.43
CA ALA A 135 -21.09 -8.85 -6.37
C ALA A 135 -20.14 -10.04 -6.08
N GLY A 136 -20.54 -10.99 -5.23
CA GLY A 136 -19.78 -12.19 -4.89
C GLY A 136 -19.48 -13.10 -6.07
N SER A 137 -20.26 -13.02 -7.16
CA SER A 137 -19.96 -13.76 -8.40
C SER A 137 -18.69 -13.25 -9.08
N ASN A 138 -18.31 -12.00 -8.88
CA ASN A 138 -17.05 -11.42 -9.36
C ASN A 138 -15.92 -11.60 -8.33
N ALA A 139 -16.10 -11.15 -7.10
CA ALA A 139 -15.23 -11.44 -5.96
C ALA A 139 -15.97 -11.17 -4.65
N PHE A 140 -16.05 -12.16 -3.75
CA PHE A 140 -16.62 -11.91 -2.42
C PHE A 140 -15.56 -11.67 -1.34
N SER A 141 -14.32 -12.10 -1.56
CA SER A 141 -13.19 -11.75 -0.71
C SER A 141 -11.91 -11.67 -1.54
N SER A 142 -11.13 -10.64 -1.32
CA SER A 142 -9.80 -10.51 -1.89
C SER A 142 -8.89 -9.85 -0.87
N LYS A 143 -7.70 -10.41 -0.67
CA LYS A 143 -6.69 -9.86 0.21
C LYS A 143 -5.34 -9.91 -0.48
N LEU A 144 -4.60 -8.82 -0.40
CA LEU A 144 -3.19 -8.77 -0.73
C LEU A 144 -2.47 -8.14 0.46
N ASN A 145 -1.70 -8.94 1.16
CA ASN A 145 -0.88 -8.52 2.29
C ASN A 145 0.55 -8.33 1.80
N GLY A 146 1.00 -7.08 1.67
CA GLY A 146 2.34 -6.76 1.21
C GLY A 146 3.16 -6.11 2.32
N ILE A 147 4.35 -6.65 2.62
CA ILE A 147 5.31 -6.05 3.53
C ILE A 147 6.70 -6.08 2.94
N SER A 148 7.41 -4.95 3.04
CA SER A 148 8.81 -4.84 2.62
C SER A 148 9.72 -4.80 3.84
N LEU A 149 10.81 -5.56 3.81
CA LEU A 149 12.00 -5.35 4.63
C LEU A 149 13.02 -4.62 3.77
N GLY A 150 13.21 -3.33 4.01
CA GLY A 150 14.15 -2.49 3.28
C GLY A 150 15.42 -2.20 4.06
N MET A 151 16.55 -2.11 3.33
CA MET A 151 17.85 -1.70 3.83
C MET A 151 18.42 -0.65 2.89
N ASN A 152 18.85 0.47 3.45
CA ASN A 152 19.40 1.60 2.68
C ASN A 152 20.71 2.09 3.28
N TYR A 153 21.61 2.47 2.38
CA TYR A 153 22.77 3.28 2.69
C TYR A 153 22.57 4.67 2.13
N ALA A 154 22.82 5.71 2.92
CA ALA A 154 22.77 7.11 2.51
C ALA A 154 24.11 7.80 2.72
N HIS A 155 24.46 8.69 1.79
CA HIS A 155 25.69 9.45 1.79
C HIS A 155 25.41 10.94 1.59
N LYS A 156 26.02 11.78 2.41
CA LYS A 156 26.03 13.24 2.27
C LYS A 156 27.30 13.64 1.55
N PHE A 157 27.19 13.96 0.27
CA PHE A 157 28.32 14.33 -0.59
C PHE A 157 28.95 15.66 -0.16
N ASP A 158 28.08 16.65 0.08
CA ASP A 158 28.44 17.98 0.54
C ASP A 158 27.28 18.65 1.32
N LYS A 159 27.31 19.96 1.46
CA LYS A 159 26.25 20.72 2.16
C LYS A 159 24.92 20.76 1.38
N LYS A 160 24.96 20.51 0.07
CA LYS A 160 23.78 20.61 -0.82
C LYS A 160 23.26 19.25 -1.26
N TRP A 161 24.13 18.27 -1.47
CA TRP A 161 23.77 16.98 -2.05
C TRP A 161 23.82 15.84 -1.04
N ALA A 162 22.75 15.07 -1.00
CA ALA A 162 22.70 13.77 -0.35
C ALA A 162 22.04 12.74 -1.28
N GLY A 163 22.46 11.49 -1.19
CA GLY A 163 21.91 10.41 -1.98
C GLY A 163 21.78 9.14 -1.17
N SER A 164 20.97 8.20 -1.64
CA SER A 164 20.86 6.86 -1.05
C SER A 164 20.63 5.80 -2.11
N LEU A 165 21.05 4.59 -1.76
CA LEU A 165 20.76 3.37 -2.51
C LEU A 165 20.34 2.30 -1.53
N GLY A 166 19.33 1.49 -1.90
CA GLY A 166 18.81 0.45 -1.05
C GLY A 166 18.23 -0.73 -1.80
N ALA A 167 18.08 -1.82 -1.07
CA ALA A 167 17.41 -3.04 -1.49
C ALA A 167 16.25 -3.33 -0.56
N GLU A 168 15.22 -4.01 -1.09
CA GLU A 168 14.10 -4.50 -0.30
C GLU A 168 13.77 -5.94 -0.65
N ILE A 169 13.46 -6.73 0.36
CA ILE A 169 12.79 -8.03 0.24
C ILE A 169 11.32 -7.74 0.48
N ASN A 170 10.50 -7.98 -0.53
CA ASN A 170 9.06 -7.81 -0.43
C ASN A 170 8.38 -9.16 -0.35
N TYR A 171 7.54 -9.32 0.67
CA TYR A 171 6.60 -10.42 0.82
C TYR A 171 5.23 -10.00 0.32
N ILE A 172 4.54 -10.86 -0.39
CA ILE A 172 3.10 -10.77 -0.62
C ILE A 172 2.42 -12.09 -0.29
N GLY A 173 1.28 -12.00 0.42
CA GLY A 173 0.29 -13.07 0.51
C GLY A 173 -0.95 -12.62 -0.26
N LEU A 174 -1.46 -13.47 -1.12
CA LEU A 174 -2.67 -13.23 -1.93
C LEU A 174 -3.72 -14.26 -1.56
N GLN A 175 -4.94 -13.80 -1.31
CA GLN A 175 -6.13 -14.62 -1.21
C GLN A 175 -7.20 -14.04 -2.12
N MET A 176 -7.85 -14.90 -2.90
CA MET A 176 -8.95 -14.55 -3.77
C MET A 176 -10.08 -15.57 -3.64
N ASP A 177 -11.28 -15.10 -3.31
CA ASP A 177 -12.48 -15.89 -3.19
C ASP A 177 -13.56 -15.35 -4.14
N LYS A 178 -14.12 -16.24 -4.95
CA LYS A 178 -15.10 -15.92 -5.98
C LYS A 178 -16.20 -16.97 -5.98
N ASN A 179 -17.46 -16.54 -6.16
CA ASN A 179 -18.57 -17.48 -6.28
C ASN A 179 -19.04 -17.53 -7.74
N LEU A 180 -18.31 -18.28 -8.57
CA LEU A 180 -18.56 -18.36 -10.02
C LEU A 180 -20.03 -18.64 -10.32
N MET A 181 -20.66 -17.76 -11.12
CA MET A 181 -22.07 -17.81 -11.47
C MET A 181 -23.03 -17.83 -10.25
N GLY A 182 -22.54 -17.51 -9.04
CA GLY A 182 -23.29 -17.60 -7.80
C GLY A 182 -23.54 -19.03 -7.30
N LEU A 183 -22.90 -20.04 -7.87
CA LEU A 183 -23.13 -21.46 -7.60
C LEU A 183 -21.89 -22.22 -7.16
N ALA A 184 -20.72 -21.80 -7.62
CA ALA A 184 -19.50 -22.57 -7.47
C ALA A 184 -18.39 -21.70 -6.85
N PRO A 185 -18.15 -21.82 -5.53
CA PRO A 185 -17.08 -21.09 -4.87
C PRO A 185 -15.71 -21.60 -5.31
N LEU A 186 -14.86 -20.64 -5.69
CA LEU A 186 -13.45 -20.80 -5.99
C LEU A 186 -12.66 -20.06 -4.93
N HIS A 187 -11.70 -20.71 -4.33
CA HIS A 187 -10.69 -20.16 -3.43
C HIS A 187 -9.31 -20.32 -4.06
N VAL A 188 -8.49 -19.28 -4.02
CA VAL A 188 -7.07 -19.31 -4.43
C VAL A 188 -6.27 -18.60 -3.35
N GLU A 189 -5.24 -19.25 -2.81
CA GLU A 189 -4.37 -18.67 -1.78
C GLU A 189 -2.92 -19.06 -2.02
N GLY A 190 -2.02 -18.06 -1.91
CA GLY A 190 -0.58 -18.28 -2.05
C GLY A 190 0.24 -17.13 -1.52
N GLU A 191 1.53 -17.38 -1.36
CA GLU A 191 2.48 -16.38 -0.86
C GLU A 191 3.82 -16.46 -1.61
N THR A 192 4.56 -15.35 -1.63
CA THR A 192 5.86 -15.32 -2.30
C THR A 192 6.71 -14.15 -1.81
N TYR A 193 8.01 -14.27 -2.05
CA TYR A 193 9.01 -13.24 -1.79
C TYR A 193 9.67 -12.80 -3.09
N ALA A 194 9.95 -11.51 -3.21
CA ALA A 194 10.69 -10.99 -4.36
C ALA A 194 11.58 -9.81 -3.94
N LEU A 195 12.56 -9.50 -4.79
CA LEU A 195 13.54 -8.45 -4.54
C LEU A 195 13.19 -7.18 -5.31
N GLY A 196 13.33 -6.06 -4.63
CA GLY A 196 13.29 -4.73 -5.19
C GLY A 196 14.51 -3.90 -4.79
N TRP A 197 14.62 -2.73 -5.37
CA TRP A 197 15.65 -1.76 -5.03
C TRP A 197 15.10 -0.33 -5.13
N ASN A 198 15.79 0.61 -4.50
CA ASN A 198 15.44 2.01 -4.58
C ASN A 198 16.69 2.89 -4.62
N ALA A 199 16.55 4.08 -5.18
CA ALA A 199 17.54 5.13 -5.14
C ALA A 199 16.87 6.46 -4.86
N ALA A 200 17.56 7.34 -4.11
CA ALA A 200 17.07 8.68 -3.83
C ALA A 200 18.19 9.71 -3.86
N ALA A 201 17.82 10.94 -4.18
CA ALA A 201 18.71 12.08 -4.11
C ALA A 201 17.97 13.30 -3.58
N ASN A 202 18.66 14.10 -2.77
CA ASN A 202 18.19 15.39 -2.25
C ASN A 202 19.14 16.48 -2.66
N TYR A 203 18.57 17.66 -2.95
CA TYR A 203 19.29 18.89 -3.18
C TYR A 203 18.77 20.02 -2.30
N THR A 204 19.63 20.59 -1.49
CA THR A 204 19.34 21.76 -0.64
C THR A 204 19.79 23.02 -1.36
N PHE A 205 18.84 23.86 -1.77
CA PHE A 205 19.12 25.14 -2.43
C PHE A 205 19.72 26.14 -1.44
N ASP A 206 19.06 26.24 -0.29
CA ASP A 206 19.38 27.13 0.84
C ASP A 206 18.79 26.57 2.15
N ASP A 207 18.85 27.33 3.22
CA ASP A 207 18.36 26.92 4.55
C ASP A 207 16.82 26.72 4.62
N LYS A 208 16.09 27.21 3.58
CA LYS A 208 14.64 27.16 3.53
C LYS A 208 14.08 26.20 2.49
N ASN A 209 14.86 25.95 1.44
CA ASN A 209 14.37 25.26 0.24
C ASN A 209 15.17 24.00 -0.05
N GLU A 210 14.48 22.89 -0.21
CA GLU A 210 15.07 21.62 -0.62
C GLU A 210 14.13 20.85 -1.53
N MET A 211 14.69 20.05 -2.42
CA MET A 211 13.96 19.14 -3.30
C MET A 211 14.58 17.75 -3.25
N GLY A 212 13.78 16.75 -3.62
CA GLY A 212 14.24 15.38 -3.66
C GLY A 212 13.51 14.56 -4.70
N ILE A 213 14.15 13.49 -5.11
CA ILE A 213 13.60 12.46 -5.98
C ILE A 213 13.85 11.10 -5.34
N VAL A 214 12.86 10.22 -5.41
CA VAL A 214 12.96 8.81 -5.00
C VAL A 214 12.45 7.94 -6.13
N TYR A 215 13.26 7.00 -6.58
CA TYR A 215 12.85 5.93 -7.48
C TYR A 215 12.74 4.62 -6.69
N ARG A 216 11.66 3.88 -6.92
CA ARG A 216 11.49 2.50 -6.42
C ARG A 216 11.22 1.58 -7.60
N SER A 217 11.98 0.51 -7.68
CA SER A 217 11.85 -0.47 -8.75
C SER A 217 10.51 -1.20 -8.71
N LYS A 218 10.11 -1.73 -9.87
CA LYS A 218 9.09 -2.78 -9.92
C LYS A 218 9.58 -4.01 -9.15
N ILE A 219 8.63 -4.79 -8.62
CA ILE A 219 8.91 -6.05 -7.95
C ILE A 219 8.06 -7.12 -8.62
N LYS A 220 8.71 -8.10 -9.25
CA LYS A 220 8.04 -9.20 -9.94
C LYS A 220 7.97 -10.40 -9.01
N HIS A 221 6.77 -10.75 -8.61
CA HIS A 221 6.45 -11.93 -7.81
C HIS A 221 6.02 -13.07 -8.72
N SER A 222 6.76 -14.18 -8.69
CA SER A 222 6.29 -15.47 -9.24
C SER A 222 5.66 -16.21 -8.07
N MET A 223 4.38 -16.48 -8.18
CA MET A 223 3.58 -17.06 -7.11
C MET A 223 3.24 -18.50 -7.42
N GLU A 224 3.46 -19.36 -6.45
CA GLU A 224 2.86 -20.68 -6.34
C GLU A 224 1.76 -20.60 -5.29
N ALA A 225 0.61 -21.18 -5.57
CA ALA A 225 -0.61 -21.07 -4.77
C ALA A 225 -1.40 -22.37 -4.85
N ASP A 226 -2.34 -22.54 -3.94
CA ASP A 226 -3.31 -23.64 -3.98
C ASP A 226 -4.65 -23.10 -4.46
N TYR A 227 -5.44 -23.95 -5.14
CA TYR A 227 -6.84 -23.67 -5.41
C TYR A 227 -7.76 -24.76 -4.87
N ASP A 228 -8.96 -24.34 -4.45
CA ASP A 228 -10.09 -25.20 -4.07
C ASP A 228 -11.33 -24.70 -4.80
N PHE A 229 -11.90 -25.52 -5.64
CA PHE A 229 -13.09 -25.20 -6.43
C PHE A 229 -14.20 -26.18 -6.12
N HIS A 230 -15.25 -25.69 -5.49
CA HIS A 230 -16.39 -26.50 -5.09
C HIS A 230 -17.54 -26.31 -6.08
N VAL A 231 -17.87 -27.37 -6.82
CA VAL A 231 -18.96 -27.37 -7.80
C VAL A 231 -20.08 -28.29 -7.29
N PRO A 232 -21.33 -27.81 -7.13
CA PRO A 232 -22.43 -28.66 -6.71
C PRO A 232 -22.96 -29.51 -7.87
N TYR A 233 -22.08 -30.32 -8.44
CA TYR A 233 -22.40 -31.22 -9.56
C TYR A 233 -21.78 -32.62 -9.33
N PRO A 234 -22.55 -33.71 -9.44
CA PRO A 234 -22.05 -35.07 -9.19
C PRO A 234 -20.79 -35.41 -10.03
N GLY A 235 -19.74 -35.81 -9.34
CA GLY A 235 -18.44 -36.15 -9.94
C GLY A 235 -17.46 -34.97 -10.13
N LEU A 236 -17.86 -33.73 -9.79
CA LEU A 236 -17.03 -32.52 -9.87
C LEU A 236 -16.98 -31.74 -8.56
N GLU A 237 -17.45 -32.33 -7.46
CA GLU A 237 -17.75 -31.62 -6.20
C GLU A 237 -16.56 -30.91 -5.57
N ASN A 238 -15.36 -31.49 -5.67
CA ASN A 238 -14.17 -30.93 -5.02
C ASN A 238 -12.98 -31.04 -5.96
N GLN A 239 -12.75 -29.99 -6.72
CA GLN A 239 -11.56 -29.86 -7.57
C GLN A 239 -10.50 -29.10 -6.80
N ARG A 240 -9.31 -29.66 -6.67
CA ARG A 240 -8.17 -29.07 -5.95
C ARG A 240 -6.90 -29.29 -6.75
N GLY A 241 -5.96 -28.37 -6.57
CA GLY A 241 -4.65 -28.47 -7.20
C GLY A 241 -3.82 -27.24 -7.02
N ASP A 242 -2.78 -27.13 -7.81
CA ASP A 242 -1.84 -26.05 -7.79
C ASP A 242 -2.33 -24.89 -8.65
N ALA A 243 -2.07 -23.68 -8.19
CA ALA A 243 -2.26 -22.46 -8.96
C ALA A 243 -0.92 -21.71 -9.06
N TYR A 244 -0.69 -21.05 -10.19
CA TYR A 244 0.54 -20.30 -10.40
C TYR A 244 0.30 -19.04 -11.21
N GLY A 245 1.08 -18.01 -10.93
CA GLY A 245 0.92 -16.73 -11.63
C GLY A 245 2.04 -15.76 -11.37
N VAL A 246 1.95 -14.62 -12.03
CA VAL A 246 2.90 -13.52 -11.84
C VAL A 246 2.13 -12.26 -11.45
N VAL A 247 2.51 -11.68 -10.31
CA VAL A 247 2.04 -10.37 -9.88
C VAL A 247 3.21 -9.39 -9.94
N THR A 248 3.08 -8.33 -10.73
CA THR A 248 4.10 -7.29 -10.82
C THR A 248 3.65 -6.05 -10.07
N LEU A 249 4.28 -5.77 -8.94
CA LEU A 249 4.11 -4.51 -8.23
C LEU A 249 4.87 -3.41 -8.99
N PRO A 250 4.24 -2.26 -9.26
CA PRO A 250 4.78 -1.24 -10.15
C PRO A 250 5.97 -0.49 -9.56
N GLU A 251 6.83 0.00 -10.46
CA GLU A 251 7.81 1.04 -10.15
C GLU A 251 7.14 2.39 -9.89
N SER A 252 7.78 3.22 -9.08
CA SER A 252 7.31 4.58 -8.80
C SER A 252 8.44 5.61 -8.76
N ILE A 253 8.08 6.85 -9.07
CA ILE A 253 8.93 8.02 -8.91
C ILE A 253 8.18 9.01 -8.02
N ASP A 254 8.85 9.44 -6.94
CA ASP A 254 8.39 10.52 -6.08
C ASP A 254 9.25 11.76 -6.31
N LEU A 255 8.61 12.89 -6.53
CA LEU A 255 9.23 14.21 -6.54
C LEU A 255 8.74 14.99 -5.33
N GLY A 256 9.66 15.49 -4.53
CA GLY A 256 9.36 16.26 -3.32
C GLY A 256 9.96 17.64 -3.35
N TYR A 257 9.28 18.59 -2.71
CA TYR A 257 9.78 19.91 -2.42
C TYR A 257 9.36 20.35 -1.02
N SER A 258 10.29 20.94 -0.28
CA SER A 258 10.03 21.49 1.05
C SER A 258 10.40 22.96 1.11
N HIS A 259 9.52 23.77 1.73
CA HIS A 259 9.77 25.18 2.00
C HIS A 259 9.55 25.49 3.48
N LYS A 260 10.56 26.08 4.12
CA LYS A 260 10.50 26.60 5.48
C LYS A 260 10.16 28.11 5.41
N PHE A 261 8.94 28.49 5.75
CA PHE A 261 8.55 29.91 5.85
C PHE A 261 9.35 30.60 6.94
N ASN A 262 9.55 29.89 8.05
CA ASN A 262 10.32 30.30 9.21
C ASN A 262 10.73 29.06 10.02
N ASP A 263 11.37 29.24 11.16
CA ASP A 263 11.85 28.15 12.03
C ASP A 263 10.74 27.26 12.59
N LYS A 264 9.48 27.74 12.55
CA LYS A 264 8.32 27.04 13.11
C LYS A 264 7.42 26.42 12.05
N THR A 265 7.41 26.94 10.83
CA THR A 265 6.41 26.55 9.82
C THR A 265 7.08 26.05 8.55
N ARG A 266 6.74 24.84 8.15
CA ARG A 266 7.23 24.17 6.97
C ARG A 266 6.07 23.57 6.17
N VAL A 267 6.15 23.67 4.84
CA VAL A 267 5.26 22.99 3.90
C VAL A 267 6.08 22.01 3.07
N GLU A 268 5.55 20.83 2.84
CA GLU A 268 6.09 19.85 1.90
C GLU A 268 5.07 19.53 0.81
N LEU A 269 5.55 19.42 -0.41
CA LEU A 269 4.81 18.95 -1.58
C LEU A 269 5.42 17.62 -2.04
N ARG A 270 4.58 16.68 -2.43
CA ARG A 270 5.00 15.43 -3.07
C ARG A 270 4.12 15.13 -4.27
N TYR A 271 4.74 14.84 -5.38
CA TYR A 271 4.12 14.24 -6.55
C TYR A 271 4.65 12.83 -6.70
N THR A 272 3.74 11.86 -6.83
CA THR A 272 4.08 10.45 -7.08
C THR A 272 3.51 10.04 -8.42
N TRP A 273 4.35 9.43 -9.25
CA TRP A 273 3.96 8.73 -10.45
C TRP A 273 4.23 7.24 -10.26
N THR A 274 3.21 6.40 -10.50
CA THR A 274 3.30 4.95 -10.34
C THR A 274 2.89 4.27 -11.65
N ARG A 275 3.72 3.35 -12.13
CA ARG A 275 3.56 2.69 -13.42
C ARG A 275 2.58 1.51 -13.34
N TRP A 276 1.31 1.80 -13.11
CA TRP A 276 0.26 0.78 -12.98
C TRP A 276 -0.11 0.07 -14.28
N ASP A 277 0.33 0.57 -15.47
CA ASP A 277 0.22 -0.15 -16.74
C ASP A 277 0.97 -1.50 -16.75
N ARG A 278 1.81 -1.76 -15.74
CA ARG A 278 2.41 -3.07 -15.47
C ARG A 278 1.42 -4.11 -14.94
N TYR A 279 0.32 -3.66 -14.34
CA TYR A 279 -0.76 -4.53 -13.87
C TYR A 279 -1.86 -4.59 -14.94
N ASP A 280 -1.49 -5.14 -16.08
CA ASP A 280 -2.32 -5.23 -17.31
C ASP A 280 -3.33 -6.37 -17.22
N ALA A 281 -2.94 -7.52 -16.68
CA ALA A 281 -3.80 -8.67 -16.47
C ALA A 281 -3.36 -9.47 -15.25
N LEU A 282 -4.33 -10.03 -14.54
CA LEU A 282 -4.11 -11.09 -13.56
C LEU A 282 -4.43 -12.43 -14.23
N ASN A 283 -3.39 -13.21 -14.54
CA ASN A 283 -3.51 -14.53 -15.14
C ASN A 283 -3.05 -15.58 -14.12
N ILE A 284 -3.93 -16.47 -13.73
CA ILE A 284 -3.67 -17.56 -12.78
C ILE A 284 -3.83 -18.87 -13.55
N GLY A 285 -2.72 -19.57 -13.82
CA GLY A 285 -2.72 -20.93 -14.32
C GLY A 285 -3.14 -21.88 -13.20
N VAL A 286 -3.83 -22.97 -13.54
CA VAL A 286 -4.30 -24.00 -12.60
C VAL A 286 -4.01 -25.39 -13.12
N ASP A 287 -3.53 -26.26 -12.22
CA ASP A 287 -3.20 -27.65 -12.53
C ASP A 287 -3.68 -28.57 -11.40
N PRO A 288 -4.59 -29.54 -11.65
CA PRO A 288 -5.28 -29.78 -12.94
C PRO A 288 -6.19 -28.60 -13.34
N ALA A 289 -6.46 -28.49 -14.65
CA ALA A 289 -7.38 -27.48 -15.17
C ALA A 289 -8.78 -27.60 -14.57
N LEU A 290 -9.38 -26.46 -14.17
CA LEU A 290 -10.73 -26.43 -13.63
C LEU A 290 -11.75 -26.93 -14.66
N ILE A 291 -12.70 -27.75 -14.24
CA ILE A 291 -13.84 -28.14 -15.05
C ILE A 291 -15.06 -27.36 -14.61
N VAL A 292 -15.51 -26.45 -15.46
CA VAL A 292 -16.72 -25.66 -15.26
C VAL A 292 -17.90 -26.39 -15.90
N PRO A 293 -19.01 -26.66 -15.16
CA PRO A 293 -20.02 -27.61 -15.61
C PRO A 293 -21.04 -27.09 -16.64
N PHE A 294 -21.21 -25.76 -16.84
CA PHE A 294 -22.31 -25.21 -17.64
C PHE A 294 -21.89 -24.06 -18.58
N PRO A 295 -21.70 -24.32 -19.89
CA PRO A 295 -21.47 -25.63 -20.52
C PRO A 295 -20.15 -26.23 -20.04
N PRO A 296 -19.96 -27.52 -19.95
CA PRO A 296 -18.74 -28.12 -19.45
C PRO A 296 -17.56 -27.75 -20.35
N TYR A 297 -16.56 -27.07 -19.75
CA TYR A 297 -15.30 -26.73 -20.40
C TYR A 297 -14.15 -26.83 -19.43
N SER A 298 -12.96 -27.12 -19.93
CA SER A 298 -11.72 -27.12 -19.15
C SER A 298 -11.11 -25.72 -19.17
N ALA A 299 -10.88 -25.15 -17.99
CA ALA A 299 -10.27 -23.84 -17.80
C ALA A 299 -8.87 -24.01 -17.18
N PRO A 300 -7.80 -24.06 -17.99
CA PRO A 300 -6.43 -24.15 -17.48
C PRO A 300 -5.91 -22.81 -16.94
N THR A 301 -6.61 -21.72 -17.19
CA THR A 301 -6.24 -20.38 -16.76
C THR A 301 -7.46 -19.56 -16.39
N LEU A 302 -7.36 -18.90 -15.24
CA LEU A 302 -8.28 -17.86 -14.81
C LEU A 302 -7.66 -16.52 -15.19
N ALA A 303 -8.28 -15.80 -16.10
CA ALA A 303 -7.79 -14.53 -16.59
C ALA A 303 -8.71 -13.37 -16.19
N SER A 304 -8.14 -12.26 -15.72
CA SER A 304 -8.84 -11.02 -15.46
C SER A 304 -8.03 -9.87 -16.05
N GLN A 305 -8.55 -9.30 -17.15
CA GLN A 305 -7.96 -8.11 -17.77
C GLN A 305 -8.12 -6.92 -16.82
N LYS A 306 -7.06 -6.13 -16.68
CA LYS A 306 -7.02 -4.93 -15.83
C LYS A 306 -6.92 -3.65 -16.63
N ASN A 307 -6.11 -3.64 -17.70
CA ASN A 307 -5.94 -2.50 -18.61
C ASN A 307 -5.67 -1.17 -17.85
N TRP A 308 -5.02 -1.24 -16.68
CA TRP A 308 -4.85 -0.08 -15.82
C TRP A 308 -3.92 0.95 -16.45
N THR A 309 -4.20 2.22 -16.22
CA THR A 309 -3.34 3.33 -16.63
C THR A 309 -2.38 3.73 -15.50
N ASN A 310 -1.41 4.61 -15.80
CA ASN A 310 -0.45 5.03 -14.78
C ASN A 310 -1.08 5.93 -13.74
N GLY A 311 -0.79 5.66 -12.47
CA GLY A 311 -1.26 6.42 -11.32
C GLY A 311 -0.53 7.75 -11.16
N LYS A 312 -1.24 8.75 -10.64
CA LYS A 312 -0.73 10.09 -10.33
C LYS A 312 -1.29 10.54 -9.00
N ARG A 313 -0.41 10.82 -8.04
CA ARG A 313 -0.78 11.31 -6.73
C ARG A 313 -0.10 12.64 -6.44
N PHE A 314 -0.84 13.57 -5.89
CA PHE A 314 -0.34 14.83 -5.37
C PHE A 314 -0.65 14.92 -3.87
N ALA A 315 0.32 15.35 -3.07
CA ALA A 315 0.14 15.55 -1.65
C ALA A 315 0.79 16.86 -1.20
N ILE A 316 0.17 17.50 -0.20
CA ILE A 316 0.68 18.67 0.49
C ILE A 316 0.57 18.44 1.99
N GLY A 317 1.63 18.73 2.72
CA GLY A 317 1.70 18.64 4.16
C GLY A 317 2.22 19.95 4.78
N LEU A 318 1.59 20.37 5.87
CA LEU A 318 2.00 21.49 6.68
C LEU A 318 2.42 20.98 8.06
N GLU A 319 3.59 21.43 8.54
CA GLU A 319 4.03 21.28 9.93
C GLU A 319 4.21 22.65 10.57
N HIS A 320 3.61 22.83 11.76
CA HIS A 320 3.77 24.03 12.55
C HIS A 320 4.17 23.70 14.00
N LYS A 321 5.32 24.22 14.44
CA LYS A 321 5.82 24.10 15.81
C LYS A 321 5.17 25.15 16.70
N PHE A 322 4.30 24.76 17.59
CA PHE A 322 3.71 25.65 18.58
C PHE A 322 4.72 26.00 19.69
N SER A 323 5.60 25.04 20.01
CA SER A 323 6.70 25.19 20.97
C SER A 323 7.86 24.25 20.57
N ASP A 324 8.93 24.26 21.37
CA ASP A 324 10.07 23.35 21.20
C ASP A 324 9.70 21.87 21.39
N LYS A 325 8.51 21.57 21.94
CA LYS A 325 8.06 20.21 22.24
C LYS A 325 6.82 19.77 21.46
N TYR A 326 6.03 20.69 20.93
CA TYR A 326 4.75 20.36 20.32
C TYR A 326 4.65 20.93 18.91
N SER A 327 4.25 20.06 17.97
CA SER A 327 3.93 20.43 16.59
C SER A 327 2.54 19.94 16.22
N GLY A 328 1.86 20.72 15.39
CA GLY A 328 0.65 20.32 14.68
C GLY A 328 0.98 20.04 13.22
N LEU A 329 0.25 19.09 12.65
CA LEU A 329 0.45 18.60 11.28
C LEU A 329 -0.90 18.60 10.57
N LEU A 330 -0.94 19.05 9.32
CA LEU A 330 -2.10 19.00 8.44
C LEU A 330 -1.68 18.43 7.09
N GLY A 331 -2.55 17.68 6.47
CA GLY A 331 -2.28 17.06 5.18
C GLY A 331 -3.49 16.98 4.27
N TYR A 332 -3.21 17.08 2.99
CA TYR A 332 -4.14 16.83 1.91
C TYR A 332 -3.46 15.99 0.84
N ALA A 333 -4.16 14.99 0.32
CA ALA A 333 -3.69 14.22 -0.81
C ALA A 333 -4.82 13.95 -1.79
N PHE A 334 -4.47 13.94 -3.06
CA PHE A 334 -5.35 13.62 -4.18
C PHE A 334 -4.71 12.54 -5.06
N ASP A 335 -5.40 11.40 -5.19
CA ASP A 335 -5.00 10.26 -6.00
C ASP A 335 -6.00 10.07 -7.13
N HIS A 336 -5.56 10.23 -8.36
CA HIS A 336 -6.40 9.99 -9.52
C HIS A 336 -6.56 8.48 -9.76
N SER A 337 -7.80 8.01 -9.96
CA SER A 337 -8.07 6.61 -10.32
C SER A 337 -7.39 6.26 -11.64
N ASN A 338 -6.71 5.12 -11.64
CA ASN A 338 -6.04 4.54 -12.78
C ASN A 338 -6.77 3.30 -13.35
N ILE A 339 -7.97 3.00 -12.82
CA ILE A 339 -8.78 1.83 -13.18
C ILE A 339 -9.80 2.26 -14.25
N PRO A 340 -9.70 1.73 -15.49
CA PRO A 340 -10.68 2.00 -16.53
C PRO A 340 -11.97 1.17 -16.33
N TYR A 341 -13.03 1.52 -17.04
CA TYR A 341 -14.32 0.86 -16.97
C TYR A 341 -14.27 -0.64 -17.27
N ASP A 342 -13.43 -1.05 -18.22
CA ASP A 342 -13.24 -2.46 -18.63
C ASP A 342 -12.17 -3.21 -17.82
N GLY A 343 -11.52 -2.52 -16.88
CA GLY A 343 -10.47 -3.07 -16.01
C GLY A 343 -10.82 -3.08 -14.52
N GLY A 344 -12.01 -2.61 -14.16
CA GLY A 344 -12.51 -2.62 -12.79
C GLY A 344 -13.13 -3.95 -12.39
N ASP A 345 -13.13 -4.22 -11.08
CA ASP A 345 -13.77 -5.38 -10.47
C ASP A 345 -14.00 -5.18 -8.97
N PHE A 346 -14.68 -6.12 -8.33
CA PHE A 346 -14.88 -6.13 -6.88
C PHE A 346 -13.66 -6.57 -6.06
N MET A 347 -12.58 -7.03 -6.70
CA MET A 347 -11.31 -7.28 -6.00
C MET A 347 -10.70 -5.96 -5.52
N ILE A 348 -10.75 -4.90 -6.37
CA ILE A 348 -10.15 -3.59 -6.09
C ILE A 348 -11.14 -2.49 -6.51
N PRO A 349 -12.27 -2.35 -5.80
CA PRO A 349 -13.35 -1.45 -6.20
C PRO A 349 -13.07 -0.01 -5.75
N THR A 350 -12.03 0.63 -6.30
CA THR A 350 -11.56 1.94 -5.84
C THR A 350 -11.50 2.97 -6.96
N GLY A 351 -12.21 4.08 -6.78
CA GLY A 351 -12.16 5.26 -7.64
C GLY A 351 -11.07 6.27 -7.21
N THR A 352 -11.17 7.50 -7.67
CA THR A 352 -10.29 8.63 -7.26
C THR A 352 -10.39 8.87 -5.76
N ARG A 353 -9.23 9.10 -5.09
CA ARG A 353 -9.19 9.34 -3.63
C ARG A 353 -8.80 10.77 -3.29
N THR A 354 -9.46 11.26 -2.25
CA THR A 354 -9.10 12.53 -1.61
C THR A 354 -8.95 12.30 -0.12
N THR A 355 -7.74 12.51 0.40
CA THR A 355 -7.43 12.30 1.82
C THR A 355 -7.22 13.64 2.52
N TYR A 356 -7.92 13.85 3.63
CA TYR A 356 -7.72 14.94 4.58
C TYR A 356 -7.17 14.36 5.87
N SER A 357 -6.15 14.97 6.42
CA SER A 357 -5.49 14.45 7.61
C SER A 357 -5.02 15.55 8.55
N ILE A 358 -5.00 15.21 9.83
CA ILE A 358 -4.52 16.07 10.92
C ILE A 358 -3.74 15.22 11.91
N GLY A 359 -2.75 15.81 12.54
CA GLY A 359 -1.97 15.15 13.58
C GLY A 359 -1.31 16.10 14.57
N ALA A 360 -0.83 15.50 15.63
CA ALA A 360 -0.05 16.20 16.65
C ALA A 360 1.19 15.36 16.98
N GLN A 361 2.27 16.05 17.29
CA GLN A 361 3.54 15.46 17.63
C GLN A 361 4.09 16.11 18.91
N TYR A 362 4.47 15.25 19.85
CA TYR A 362 5.33 15.62 20.97
C TYR A 362 6.75 15.14 20.67
N HIS A 363 7.73 15.97 20.88
CA HIS A 363 9.15 15.61 20.75
C HIS A 363 10.02 16.27 21.81
N ASP A 364 11.02 15.54 22.24
CA ASP A 364 12.13 16.04 23.03
C ASP A 364 13.46 15.46 22.46
N LYS A 365 14.57 15.70 23.15
CA LYS A 365 15.90 15.24 22.70
C LYS A 365 15.98 13.71 22.56
N LYS A 366 15.17 12.94 23.31
CA LYS A 366 15.25 11.48 23.42
C LYS A 366 14.14 10.75 22.69
N GLN A 367 13.01 11.39 22.46
CA GLN A 367 11.85 10.69 21.93
C GLN A 367 10.90 11.59 21.16
N THR A 368 10.12 10.95 20.30
CA THR A 368 9.01 11.57 19.58
C THR A 368 7.80 10.65 19.69
N LEU A 369 6.65 11.21 20.05
CA LEU A 369 5.35 10.55 20.01
C LEU A 369 4.45 11.33 19.06
N ALA A 370 3.82 10.67 18.11
CA ALA A 370 2.88 11.30 17.19
C ALA A 370 1.58 10.50 17.09
N VAL A 371 0.49 11.23 16.89
CA VAL A 371 -0.84 10.68 16.59
C VAL A 371 -1.43 11.41 15.39
N ALA A 372 -2.20 10.69 14.59
CA ALA A 372 -2.86 11.25 13.42
C ALA A 372 -4.23 10.63 13.16
N LEU A 373 -5.11 11.44 12.59
CA LEU A 373 -6.40 11.01 12.04
C LEU A 373 -6.46 11.40 10.57
N GLY A 374 -7.07 10.54 9.77
CA GLY A 374 -7.30 10.75 8.36
C GLY A 374 -8.73 10.37 7.96
N TRP A 375 -9.25 11.11 7.01
CA TRP A 375 -10.49 10.79 6.32
C TRP A 375 -10.20 10.75 4.83
N MET A 376 -10.36 9.57 4.23
CA MET A 376 -10.16 9.35 2.80
C MET A 376 -11.51 9.14 2.14
N ASN A 377 -11.94 10.07 1.32
CA ASN A 377 -13.05 9.86 0.40
C ASN A 377 -12.56 9.04 -0.77
N VAL A 378 -13.36 8.07 -1.19
CA VAL A 378 -13.12 7.26 -2.39
C VAL A 378 -14.26 7.55 -3.36
N GLY A 379 -13.92 8.10 -4.52
CA GLY A 379 -14.87 8.38 -5.58
C GLY A 379 -15.51 7.11 -6.12
N SER A 380 -16.62 7.27 -6.81
CA SER A 380 -17.30 6.17 -7.49
C SER A 380 -16.40 5.55 -8.57
N LEU A 381 -16.60 4.26 -8.79
CA LEU A 381 -16.02 3.50 -9.88
C LEU A 381 -17.14 2.77 -10.61
N ASP A 382 -17.19 2.97 -11.92
CA ASP A 382 -18.06 2.21 -12.81
C ASP A 382 -17.22 1.14 -13.51
N PHE A 383 -17.73 -0.09 -13.58
CA PHE A 383 -17.04 -1.16 -14.28
C PHE A 383 -18.00 -2.21 -14.84
N LYS A 384 -17.50 -2.93 -15.83
CA LYS A 384 -18.25 -3.97 -16.55
C LYS A 384 -18.04 -5.33 -15.91
N GLY A 385 -19.12 -6.12 -15.76
CA GLY A 385 -19.03 -7.52 -15.36
C GLY A 385 -18.52 -8.42 -16.50
N ASN A 386 -17.90 -9.52 -16.12
CA ASN A 386 -17.55 -10.58 -17.06
C ASN A 386 -18.79 -11.44 -17.32
N GLY A 387 -19.39 -11.31 -18.50
CA GLY A 387 -20.63 -11.98 -18.86
C GLY A 387 -20.62 -13.51 -18.83
N LEU A 388 -19.44 -14.15 -18.66
CA LEU A 388 -19.33 -15.61 -18.52
C LEU A 388 -19.38 -16.08 -17.06
N THR A 389 -18.85 -15.26 -16.13
CA THR A 389 -18.66 -15.68 -14.74
C THR A 389 -19.43 -14.83 -13.74
N ASP A 390 -19.78 -13.59 -14.11
CA ASP A 390 -20.42 -12.63 -13.22
C ASP A 390 -21.93 -12.60 -13.49
N ARG A 391 -22.71 -12.38 -12.42
CA ARG A 391 -24.19 -12.32 -12.47
C ARG A 391 -24.72 -10.93 -12.78
N PHE A 392 -23.85 -9.99 -13.20
CA PHE A 392 -24.19 -8.62 -13.52
C PHE A 392 -23.53 -8.17 -14.84
N THR A 393 -24.07 -7.13 -15.43
CA THR A 393 -23.51 -6.49 -16.64
C THR A 393 -22.66 -5.28 -16.30
N ASN A 394 -23.11 -4.44 -15.36
CA ASN A 394 -22.42 -3.25 -14.91
C ASN A 394 -22.47 -3.19 -13.38
N ALA A 395 -21.45 -2.57 -12.79
CA ALA A 395 -21.39 -2.26 -11.38
C ALA A 395 -20.97 -0.79 -11.18
N HIS A 396 -21.52 -0.20 -10.13
CA HIS A 396 -21.25 1.16 -9.69
C HIS A 396 -20.92 1.15 -8.20
N THR A 397 -19.75 1.65 -7.79
CA THR A 397 -19.44 1.85 -6.37
C THR A 397 -19.78 3.27 -5.95
N ARG A 398 -20.26 3.45 -4.73
CA ARG A 398 -20.67 4.76 -4.20
C ARG A 398 -20.52 4.85 -2.69
N ASP A 399 -20.61 6.07 -2.15
CA ASP A 399 -20.57 6.37 -0.72
C ASP A 399 -19.34 5.71 -0.03
N SER A 400 -18.22 5.67 -0.74
CA SER A 400 -17.02 4.96 -0.29
C SER A 400 -16.06 5.90 0.43
N TYR A 401 -15.58 5.47 1.61
CA TYR A 401 -14.61 6.20 2.41
C TYR A 401 -13.81 5.27 3.32
N THR A 402 -12.65 5.74 3.78
CA THR A 402 -11.84 5.04 4.79
C THR A 402 -11.53 6.00 5.95
N LYS A 403 -11.83 5.56 7.17
CA LYS A 403 -11.37 6.22 8.41
C LYS A 403 -9.99 5.70 8.74
N ILE A 404 -9.06 6.60 9.05
CA ILE A 404 -7.67 6.25 9.32
C ILE A 404 -7.25 6.86 10.65
N ALA A 405 -6.56 6.07 11.47
CA ALA A 405 -5.93 6.53 12.70
C ALA A 405 -4.52 5.94 12.79
N SER A 406 -3.56 6.72 13.24
CA SER A 406 -2.18 6.26 13.34
C SER A 406 -1.50 6.77 14.59
N ILE A 407 -0.59 5.95 15.12
CA ILE A 407 0.30 6.29 16.22
C ILE A 407 1.73 5.91 15.86
N SER A 408 2.69 6.76 16.23
CA SER A 408 4.13 6.49 16.07
C SER A 408 4.88 6.85 17.33
N TYR A 409 5.88 6.02 17.67
CA TYR A 409 6.83 6.29 18.73
C TYR A 409 8.26 6.12 18.22
N GLN A 410 9.10 7.13 18.42
CA GLN A 410 10.52 7.09 18.11
C GLN A 410 11.37 7.30 19.36
N ARG A 411 12.45 6.55 19.45
CA ARG A 411 13.52 6.71 20.44
C ARG A 411 14.81 7.09 19.75
N ASN A 412 15.46 8.16 20.23
CA ASN A 412 16.81 8.60 19.84
C ASN A 412 17.82 8.12 20.88
N PHE A 413 18.99 7.64 20.42
CA PHE A 413 20.05 7.08 21.27
C PHE A 413 21.36 7.86 21.16
#